data_f819dd4733b7311f164683bb9ef39b57
#
_entry.id   f819dd4733b7311f164683bb9ef39b57
#
_cell.length_a   1.000
_cell.length_b   1.000
_cell.length_c   1.000
_cell.angle_alpha   90.00
_cell.angle_beta   90.00
_cell.angle_gamma   90.00
#
_symmetry.space_group_name_H-M   'P 1'
#
loop_
_entity.id
_entity.type
_entity.pdbx_description
1 polymer ?
#
loop_
_entity_poly.entity_id
_entity_poly.type
_entity_poly.pdbx_seq_one_letter_code
_entity_poly.pdbx_strand_id
1 'polypeptide(L)'
;MKIRLFTLSLLLLGTMSLQAQRRMLSVPELPGYVTLKCDFHMHTVFSDGNVWPIYRVGEAWRDGLDVISITDHIEYQPHKQYIPVDHSAAWKIASATAADYNIILVKGSEITRKMPPGHLNALFISEPDSLVKDDFMKVIEAAVAQGAFIQWNHPGWKSQQPDGIPRMYDVHM
;
A
#
# COMPACT_ATOMS: atom_id res chain seq x y z
N MET A 1 -15.21 -55.69 13.51
CA MET A 1 -15.78 -54.83 12.47
C MET A 1 -16.30 -53.50 13.03
N LYS A 2 -15.86 -53.01 14.22
CA LYS A 2 -16.32 -51.75 14.83
C LYS A 2 -15.29 -50.61 14.84
N ILE A 3 -14.03 -50.86 14.45
CA ILE A 3 -12.94 -49.89 14.51
C ILE A 3 -12.89 -49.00 13.24
N ARG A 4 -13.42 -49.48 12.09
CA ARG A 4 -13.35 -48.74 10.82
C ARG A 4 -14.34 -47.59 10.69
N LEU A 5 -15.42 -47.53 11.50
CA LEU A 5 -16.37 -46.41 11.46
C LEU A 5 -15.88 -45.21 12.25
N PHE A 6 -15.05 -45.38 13.28
CA PHE A 6 -14.56 -44.28 14.12
C PHE A 6 -13.47 -43.47 13.44
N THR A 7 -12.64 -44.08 12.61
CA THR A 7 -11.59 -43.39 11.83
C THR A 7 -12.16 -42.58 10.69
N LEU A 8 -13.30 -42.98 10.11
CA LEU A 8 -13.92 -42.20 9.03
C LEU A 8 -14.60 -40.91 9.54
N SER A 9 -15.17 -40.93 10.74
CA SER A 9 -15.77 -39.77 11.39
C SER A 9 -14.73 -38.73 11.82
N LEU A 10 -13.53 -39.16 12.20
CA LEU A 10 -12.45 -38.25 12.58
C LEU A 10 -11.81 -37.53 11.36
N LEU A 11 -11.81 -38.20 10.19
CA LEU A 11 -11.33 -37.58 8.94
C LEU A 11 -12.32 -36.55 8.38
N LEU A 12 -13.62 -36.70 8.60
CA LEU A 12 -14.63 -35.72 8.15
C LEU A 12 -14.66 -34.45 9.00
N LEU A 13 -14.21 -34.50 10.26
CA LEU A 13 -14.09 -33.32 11.12
C LEU A 13 -12.82 -32.48 10.83
N GLY A 14 -11.82 -33.06 10.14
CA GLY A 14 -10.56 -32.39 9.80
C GLY A 14 -10.61 -31.43 8.60
N THR A 15 -11.72 -31.36 7.88
CA THR A 15 -11.88 -30.52 6.68
C THR A 15 -12.67 -29.22 6.94
N MET A 16 -12.75 -28.76 8.19
CA MET A 16 -13.14 -27.38 8.44
C MET A 16 -12.03 -26.47 7.94
N SER A 17 -12.14 -26.06 6.69
CA SER A 17 -11.26 -25.07 6.10
C SER A 17 -11.20 -23.87 7.02
N LEU A 18 -10.04 -23.59 7.60
CA LEU A 18 -9.75 -22.31 8.26
C LEU A 18 -9.78 -21.24 7.18
N GLN A 19 -10.96 -20.77 6.82
CA GLN A 19 -11.09 -19.63 5.92
C GLN A 19 -10.66 -18.39 6.71
N ALA A 20 -9.77 -17.62 6.12
CA ALA A 20 -9.41 -16.32 6.66
C ALA A 20 -10.69 -15.48 6.78
N GLN A 21 -10.98 -15.02 8.01
CA GLN A 21 -12.15 -14.20 8.27
C GLN A 21 -11.77 -12.73 8.14
N ARG A 22 -12.53 -11.98 7.36
CA ARG A 22 -12.37 -10.52 7.25
C ARG A 22 -12.73 -9.88 8.60
N ARG A 23 -11.88 -8.98 9.08
CA ARG A 23 -12.14 -8.18 10.28
C ARG A 23 -13.28 -7.20 10.01
N MET A 24 -14.22 -7.11 10.91
CA MET A 24 -15.29 -6.11 10.85
C MET A 24 -14.87 -4.88 11.66
N LEU A 25 -14.47 -3.82 10.97
CA LEU A 25 -14.20 -2.53 11.58
C LEU A 25 -15.47 -1.71 11.60
N SER A 26 -15.95 -1.38 12.80
CA SER A 26 -17.07 -0.46 12.98
C SER A 26 -16.54 0.97 13.06
N VAL A 27 -16.96 1.80 12.14
CA VAL A 27 -16.68 3.24 12.11
C VAL A 27 -18.00 3.99 12.03
N PRO A 28 -18.10 5.19 12.62
CA PRO A 28 -19.31 6.00 12.50
C PRO A 28 -19.67 6.30 11.06
N GLU A 29 -20.96 6.18 10.73
CA GLU A 29 -21.48 6.61 9.43
C GLU A 29 -21.85 8.09 9.47
N LEU A 30 -21.56 8.79 8.38
CA LEU A 30 -21.99 10.16 8.18
C LEU A 30 -23.19 10.17 7.21
N PRO A 31 -24.36 10.72 7.60
CA PRO A 31 -25.52 10.73 6.74
C PRO A 31 -25.23 11.35 5.35
N GLY A 32 -25.60 10.62 4.30
CA GLY A 32 -25.36 11.03 2.90
C GLY A 32 -23.96 10.70 2.36
N TYR A 33 -23.11 10.04 3.13
CA TYR A 33 -21.76 9.61 2.72
C TYR A 33 -21.56 8.12 2.92
N VAL A 34 -20.65 7.54 2.14
CA VAL A 34 -20.14 6.19 2.36
C VAL A 34 -18.82 6.30 3.12
N THR A 35 -18.72 5.66 4.27
CA THR A 35 -17.47 5.63 5.05
C THR A 35 -16.58 4.50 4.54
N LEU A 36 -15.38 4.84 4.07
CA LEU A 36 -14.37 3.90 3.60
C LEU A 36 -13.20 3.84 4.58
N LYS A 37 -12.70 2.63 4.84
CA LYS A 37 -11.51 2.36 5.65
C LYS A 37 -10.34 2.21 4.70
N CYS A 38 -9.36 3.10 4.81
CA CYS A 38 -8.29 3.25 3.84
C CYS A 38 -6.92 3.10 4.47
N ASP A 39 -5.98 2.51 3.71
CA ASP A 39 -4.55 2.63 3.95
C ASP A 39 -3.86 3.06 2.64
N PHE A 40 -3.25 4.23 2.65
CA PHE A 40 -2.62 4.83 1.47
C PHE A 40 -1.09 4.87 1.57
N HIS A 41 -0.48 4.08 2.47
CA HIS A 41 0.96 4.04 2.61
C HIS A 41 1.45 2.63 2.93
N MET A 42 1.74 1.85 1.90
CA MET A 42 2.28 0.50 2.07
C MET A 42 3.31 0.15 0.98
N HIS A 43 4.26 -0.69 1.36
CA HIS A 43 5.37 -1.09 0.51
C HIS A 43 5.36 -2.58 0.23
N THR A 44 5.98 -2.95 -0.90
CA THR A 44 6.15 -4.32 -1.35
C THR A 44 7.62 -4.61 -1.65
N VAL A 45 7.91 -5.80 -2.16
CA VAL A 45 9.26 -6.16 -2.63
C VAL A 45 9.76 -5.32 -3.81
N PHE A 46 8.90 -4.51 -4.42
CA PHE A 46 9.28 -3.56 -5.48
C PHE A 46 9.97 -2.30 -4.92
N SER A 47 9.94 -2.12 -3.60
CA SER A 47 10.82 -1.19 -2.88
C SER A 47 11.43 -1.90 -1.66
N ASP A 48 11.24 -1.41 -0.45
CA ASP A 48 11.83 -1.96 0.77
C ASP A 48 10.88 -2.85 1.59
N GLY A 49 9.68 -3.09 1.11
CA GLY A 49 8.76 -4.06 1.71
C GLY A 49 9.22 -5.51 1.49
N ASN A 50 8.65 -6.42 2.30
CA ASN A 50 9.07 -7.83 2.34
C ASN A 50 8.05 -8.79 1.76
N VAL A 51 6.94 -8.31 1.19
CA VAL A 51 5.87 -9.15 0.66
C VAL A 51 5.54 -8.83 -0.79
N TRP A 52 5.05 -9.83 -1.50
CA TRP A 52 4.58 -9.70 -2.86
C TRP A 52 3.25 -8.92 -2.90
N PRO A 53 2.95 -8.11 -3.95
CA PRO A 53 1.81 -7.19 -3.97
C PRO A 53 0.45 -7.83 -3.67
N ILE A 54 0.18 -9.05 -4.16
CA ILE A 54 -1.09 -9.73 -3.89
C ILE A 54 -1.31 -10.03 -2.41
N TYR A 55 -0.25 -10.22 -1.63
CA TYR A 55 -0.37 -10.44 -0.18
C TYR A 55 -0.78 -9.17 0.55
N ARG A 56 -0.36 -7.96 0.09
CA ARG A 56 -0.84 -6.69 0.64
C ARG A 56 -2.35 -6.55 0.49
N VAL A 57 -2.88 -6.97 -0.65
CA VAL A 57 -4.34 -6.99 -0.87
C VAL A 57 -5.02 -7.95 0.10
N GLY A 58 -4.48 -9.17 0.27
CA GLY A 58 -5.03 -10.16 1.20
C GLY A 58 -4.96 -9.71 2.66
N GLU A 59 -3.87 -9.03 3.06
CA GLU A 59 -3.74 -8.42 4.39
C GLU A 59 -4.79 -7.31 4.60
N ALA A 60 -4.92 -6.39 3.66
CA ALA A 60 -5.90 -5.31 3.69
C ALA A 60 -7.34 -5.83 3.82
N TRP A 61 -7.70 -6.83 3.02
CA TRP A 61 -9.01 -7.48 3.11
C TRP A 61 -9.24 -8.09 4.49
N ARG A 62 -8.27 -8.87 4.99
CA ARG A 62 -8.36 -9.51 6.31
C ARG A 62 -8.50 -8.49 7.44
N ASP A 63 -7.79 -7.36 7.33
CA ASP A 63 -7.83 -6.28 8.30
C ASP A 63 -9.07 -5.38 8.18
N GLY A 64 -9.93 -5.63 7.17
CA GLY A 64 -11.22 -4.96 7.00
C GLY A 64 -11.15 -3.63 6.26
N LEU A 65 -10.06 -3.38 5.52
CA LEU A 65 -9.94 -2.19 4.68
C LEU A 65 -10.80 -2.29 3.42
N ASP A 66 -11.22 -1.15 2.90
CA ASP A 66 -12.02 -1.02 1.69
C ASP A 66 -11.19 -0.45 0.52
N VAL A 67 -10.21 0.39 0.84
CA VAL A 67 -9.34 1.08 -0.14
C VAL A 67 -7.90 0.99 0.30
N ILE A 68 -6.99 0.72 -0.64
CA ILE A 68 -5.55 0.75 -0.39
C ILE A 68 -4.80 1.44 -1.52
N SER A 69 -3.59 1.92 -1.21
CA SER A 69 -2.61 2.29 -2.22
C SER A 69 -1.27 1.64 -1.88
N ILE A 70 -0.71 0.90 -2.83
CA ILE A 70 0.67 0.45 -2.76
C ILE A 70 1.52 1.62 -3.26
N THR A 71 2.38 2.14 -2.37
CA THR A 71 3.19 3.33 -2.58
C THR A 71 4.67 3.01 -2.50
N ASP A 72 5.11 2.03 -3.29
CA ASP A 72 6.54 1.69 -3.37
C ASP A 72 7.38 2.93 -3.72
N HIS A 73 8.58 3.01 -3.14
CA HIS A 73 9.51 4.13 -3.34
C HIS A 73 9.91 4.30 -4.81
N ILE A 74 9.98 5.55 -5.27
CA ILE A 74 10.53 5.88 -6.59
C ILE A 74 12.06 5.75 -6.58
N GLU A 75 12.74 6.30 -5.58
CA GLU A 75 14.20 6.43 -5.56
C GLU A 75 14.91 5.34 -4.75
N TYR A 76 14.18 4.53 -3.98
CA TYR A 76 14.76 3.52 -3.11
C TYR A 76 14.24 2.12 -3.42
N GLN A 77 15.08 1.33 -4.11
CA GLN A 77 14.76 -0.02 -4.57
C GLN A 77 15.89 -0.99 -4.23
N PRO A 78 15.95 -1.44 -2.96
CA PRO A 78 17.03 -2.31 -2.50
C PRO A 78 17.08 -3.66 -3.20
N HIS A 79 15.96 -4.13 -3.75
CA HIS A 79 15.85 -5.43 -4.42
C HIS A 79 16.06 -5.38 -5.95
N LYS A 80 16.46 -4.23 -6.52
CA LYS A 80 16.58 -4.02 -7.98
C LYS A 80 17.52 -5.00 -8.71
N GLN A 81 18.42 -5.66 -7.99
CA GLN A 81 19.28 -6.70 -8.58
C GLN A 81 18.52 -8.00 -8.88
N TYR A 82 17.35 -8.22 -8.26
CA TYR A 82 16.52 -9.42 -8.43
C TYR A 82 15.15 -9.13 -9.04
N ILE A 83 14.66 -7.92 -8.86
CA ILE A 83 13.32 -7.49 -9.27
C ILE A 83 13.47 -6.31 -10.22
N PRO A 84 12.92 -6.39 -11.46
CA PRO A 84 12.96 -5.28 -12.40
C PRO A 84 12.37 -4.00 -11.82
N VAL A 85 12.99 -2.88 -12.14
CA VAL A 85 12.49 -1.56 -11.79
C VAL A 85 11.34 -1.21 -12.74
N ASP A 86 10.11 -1.34 -12.25
CA ASP A 86 8.86 -0.92 -12.90
C ASP A 86 7.95 -0.37 -11.80
N HIS A 87 7.82 0.94 -11.69
CA HIS A 87 7.04 1.60 -10.63
C HIS A 87 5.54 1.34 -10.75
N SER A 88 5.07 0.78 -11.85
CA SER A 88 3.69 0.33 -12.03
C SER A 88 3.49 -1.14 -11.72
N ALA A 89 4.55 -1.94 -11.55
CA ALA A 89 4.45 -3.40 -11.47
C ALA A 89 3.65 -3.87 -10.26
N ALA A 90 3.89 -3.30 -9.08
CA ALA A 90 3.17 -3.66 -7.86
C ALA A 90 1.65 -3.46 -8.02
N TRP A 91 1.24 -2.33 -8.58
CA TRP A 91 -0.17 -2.05 -8.86
C TRP A 91 -0.76 -3.02 -9.90
N LYS A 92 -0.05 -3.27 -11.02
CA LYS A 92 -0.48 -4.21 -12.07
C LYS A 92 -0.70 -5.63 -11.49
N ILE A 93 0.27 -6.11 -10.68
CA ILE A 93 0.22 -7.44 -10.07
C ILE A 93 -0.93 -7.55 -9.06
N ALA A 94 -1.17 -6.52 -8.26
CA ALA A 94 -2.21 -6.52 -7.23
C ALA A 94 -3.62 -6.37 -7.79
N SER A 95 -3.80 -5.78 -8.98
CA SER A 95 -5.09 -5.33 -9.50
C SER A 95 -6.15 -6.44 -9.60
N ALA A 96 -5.80 -7.60 -10.14
CA ALA A 96 -6.75 -8.71 -10.26
C ALA A 96 -7.20 -9.21 -8.87
N THR A 97 -6.25 -9.40 -7.96
CA THR A 97 -6.53 -9.82 -6.58
C THR A 97 -7.36 -8.77 -5.83
N ALA A 98 -7.09 -7.48 -6.05
CA ALA A 98 -7.90 -6.41 -5.45
C ALA A 98 -9.36 -6.47 -5.92
N ALA A 99 -9.58 -6.71 -7.21
CA ALA A 99 -10.93 -6.91 -7.76
C ALA A 99 -11.63 -8.13 -7.15
N ASP A 100 -10.95 -9.27 -7.02
CA ASP A 100 -11.48 -10.50 -6.43
C ASP A 100 -11.90 -10.31 -4.96
N TYR A 101 -11.16 -9.49 -4.21
CA TYR A 101 -11.46 -9.16 -2.80
C TYR A 101 -12.37 -7.95 -2.64
N ASN A 102 -12.81 -7.32 -3.73
CA ASN A 102 -13.61 -6.08 -3.71
C ASN A 102 -12.90 -4.96 -2.92
N ILE A 103 -11.58 -4.83 -3.11
CA ILE A 103 -10.73 -3.76 -2.59
C ILE A 103 -10.51 -2.73 -3.70
N ILE A 104 -10.73 -1.46 -3.39
CA ILE A 104 -10.38 -0.37 -4.31
C ILE A 104 -8.87 -0.16 -4.23
N LEU A 105 -8.16 -0.38 -5.33
CA LEU A 105 -6.72 -0.23 -5.42
C LEU A 105 -6.36 1.08 -6.11
N VAL A 106 -5.98 2.08 -5.34
CA VAL A 106 -5.51 3.38 -5.83
C VAL A 106 -4.05 3.24 -6.29
N LYS A 107 -3.74 3.74 -7.48
CA LYS A 107 -2.35 3.80 -7.93
C LYS A 107 -1.63 4.98 -7.28
N GLY A 108 -0.49 4.71 -6.65
CA GLY A 108 0.35 5.69 -5.98
C GLY A 108 1.82 5.30 -5.98
N SER A 109 2.66 6.20 -5.54
CA SER A 109 4.08 5.95 -5.28
C SER A 109 4.61 6.90 -4.22
N GLU A 110 5.66 6.51 -3.52
CA GLU A 110 6.34 7.38 -2.57
C GLU A 110 7.55 8.05 -3.22
N ILE A 111 7.50 9.36 -3.28
CA ILE A 111 8.63 10.23 -3.63
C ILE A 111 9.54 10.30 -2.41
N THR A 112 10.78 9.80 -2.54
CA THR A 112 11.70 9.58 -1.43
C THR A 112 12.86 10.55 -1.49
N ARG A 113 12.86 11.55 -0.62
CA ARG A 113 13.91 12.56 -0.55
C ARG A 113 14.50 12.65 0.86
N LYS A 114 15.73 13.16 0.94
CA LYS A 114 16.29 13.57 2.24
C LYS A 114 15.56 14.81 2.73
N MET A 115 15.51 14.98 4.05
CA MET A 115 14.99 16.21 4.64
C MET A 115 15.91 17.41 4.36
N PRO A 116 15.35 18.57 4.01
CA PRO A 116 14.01 18.82 3.49
C PRO A 116 13.87 18.35 2.04
N PRO A 117 12.69 17.96 1.52
CA PRO A 117 11.37 17.96 2.16
C PRO A 117 11.02 16.63 2.85
N GLY A 118 11.77 15.55 2.66
CA GLY A 118 11.46 14.22 3.15
C GLY A 118 10.62 13.40 2.16
N HIS A 119 9.77 12.52 2.67
CA HIS A 119 9.00 11.58 1.88
C HIS A 119 7.56 12.07 1.65
N LEU A 120 7.07 11.91 0.44
CA LEU A 120 5.71 12.28 0.06
C LEU A 120 5.05 11.17 -0.77
N ASN A 121 3.81 10.83 -0.48
CA ASN A 121 3.03 10.01 -1.38
C ASN A 121 2.38 10.85 -2.46
N ALA A 122 2.47 10.40 -3.71
CA ALA A 122 1.65 10.86 -4.82
C ALA A 122 0.56 9.81 -5.07
N LEU A 123 -0.69 10.12 -4.76
CA LEU A 123 -1.84 9.23 -4.89
C LEU A 123 -2.67 9.59 -6.12
N PHE A 124 -3.40 8.62 -6.68
CA PHE A 124 -4.26 8.78 -7.86
C PHE A 124 -3.51 9.12 -9.15
N ILE A 125 -2.26 8.68 -9.26
CA ILE A 125 -1.44 8.85 -10.47
C ILE A 125 -1.70 7.73 -11.48
N SER A 126 -1.47 8.03 -12.77
CA SER A 126 -1.55 7.03 -13.85
C SER A 126 -0.19 6.48 -14.24
N GLU A 127 0.84 7.35 -14.28
CA GLU A 127 2.18 7.06 -14.78
C GLU A 127 3.27 7.33 -13.73
N PRO A 128 3.53 6.38 -12.81
CA PRO A 128 4.54 6.53 -11.76
C PRO A 128 5.95 6.81 -12.30
N ASP A 129 6.32 6.21 -13.43
CA ASP A 129 7.66 6.40 -14.03
C ASP A 129 7.95 7.86 -14.42
N SER A 130 6.91 8.66 -14.62
CA SER A 130 7.05 10.11 -14.87
C SER A 130 7.61 10.86 -13.66
N LEU A 131 7.57 10.26 -12.46
CA LEU A 131 8.11 10.82 -11.22
C LEU A 131 9.62 10.56 -11.06
N VAL A 132 10.23 9.78 -11.94
CA VAL A 132 11.67 9.50 -11.92
C VAL A 132 12.42 10.73 -12.44
N LYS A 133 12.71 11.67 -11.54
CA LYS A 133 13.41 12.93 -11.85
C LYS A 133 14.29 13.33 -10.68
N ASP A 134 15.46 13.93 -10.97
CA ASP A 134 16.39 14.41 -9.94
C ASP A 134 15.85 15.64 -9.21
N ASP A 135 15.28 16.58 -9.96
CA ASP A 135 14.73 17.84 -9.41
C ASP A 135 13.39 17.58 -8.72
N PHE A 136 13.33 17.91 -7.42
CA PHE A 136 12.14 17.68 -6.61
C PHE A 136 10.91 18.44 -7.12
N MET A 137 11.08 19.72 -7.52
CA MET A 137 9.93 20.52 -8.00
C MET A 137 9.35 19.95 -9.29
N LYS A 138 10.21 19.43 -10.19
CA LYS A 138 9.76 18.74 -11.40
C LYS A 138 9.05 17.42 -11.12
N VAL A 139 9.38 16.72 -10.01
CA VAL A 139 8.61 15.54 -9.55
C VAL A 139 7.22 15.97 -9.13
N ILE A 140 7.11 17.02 -8.30
CA ILE A 140 5.81 17.54 -7.85
C ILE A 140 4.98 18.04 -9.02
N GLU A 141 5.55 18.79 -9.95
CA GLU A 141 4.88 19.23 -11.18
C GLU A 141 4.34 18.04 -11.98
N ALA A 142 5.14 16.98 -12.14
CA ALA A 142 4.72 15.75 -12.85
C ALA A 142 3.60 15.00 -12.13
N ALA A 143 3.59 14.99 -10.80
CA ALA A 143 2.53 14.39 -10.01
C ALA A 143 1.24 15.22 -10.11
N VAL A 144 1.33 16.54 -9.91
CA VAL A 144 0.19 17.47 -9.99
C VAL A 144 -0.43 17.48 -11.39
N ALA A 145 0.39 17.39 -12.44
CA ALA A 145 -0.09 17.31 -13.83
C ALA A 145 -0.96 16.05 -14.08
N GLN A 146 -0.83 15.01 -13.27
CA GLN A 146 -1.67 13.81 -13.29
C GLN A 146 -2.91 13.93 -12.37
N GLY A 147 -3.10 15.03 -11.66
CA GLY A 147 -4.16 15.21 -10.68
C GLY A 147 -3.87 14.51 -9.35
N ALA A 148 -2.61 14.28 -9.03
CA ALA A 148 -2.22 13.59 -7.80
C ALA A 148 -2.64 14.36 -6.54
N PHE A 149 -3.05 13.62 -5.53
CA PHE A 149 -3.08 14.10 -4.15
C PHE A 149 -1.71 13.84 -3.52
N ILE A 150 -1.07 14.90 -3.02
CA ILE A 150 0.26 14.81 -2.39
C ILE A 150 0.09 14.79 -0.88
N GLN A 151 0.64 13.75 -0.24
CA GLN A 151 0.63 13.57 1.20
C GLN A 151 2.06 13.57 1.74
N TRP A 152 2.34 14.43 2.71
CA TRP A 152 3.62 14.39 3.44
C TRP A 152 3.63 13.25 4.47
N ASN A 153 4.59 12.32 4.32
CA ASN A 153 4.67 11.11 5.11
C ASN A 153 5.46 11.31 6.41
N HIS A 154 5.10 10.54 7.45
CA HIS A 154 5.82 10.35 8.73
C HIS A 154 6.66 11.58 9.17
N PRO A 155 6.06 12.78 9.31
CA PRO A 155 6.79 14.03 9.57
C PRO A 155 7.57 14.04 10.90
N GLY A 156 7.27 13.13 11.81
CA GLY A 156 7.97 12.97 13.08
C GLY A 156 9.03 11.87 13.09
N TRP A 157 9.39 11.30 11.93
CA TRP A 157 10.38 10.21 11.88
C TRP A 157 11.78 10.70 12.26
N LYS A 158 12.32 10.17 13.37
CA LYS A 158 13.55 10.64 13.99
C LYS A 158 14.79 10.52 13.10
N SER A 159 14.85 9.56 12.18
CA SER A 159 15.98 9.43 11.25
C SER A 159 16.07 10.60 10.26
N GLN A 160 14.94 11.24 9.99
CA GLN A 160 14.84 12.43 9.12
C GLN A 160 14.66 13.73 9.90
N GLN A 161 14.08 13.64 11.12
CA GLN A 161 13.84 14.74 12.04
C GLN A 161 14.44 14.39 13.40
N PRO A 162 15.77 14.51 13.59
CA PRO A 162 16.46 14.03 14.81
C PRO A 162 15.93 14.62 16.11
N ASP A 163 15.39 15.85 16.07
CA ASP A 163 14.76 16.51 17.22
C ASP A 163 13.27 16.16 17.37
N GLY A 164 12.71 15.33 16.45
CA GLY A 164 11.33 14.90 16.47
C GLY A 164 10.31 16.01 16.19
N ILE A 165 10.75 17.19 15.77
CA ILE A 165 9.87 18.33 15.46
C ILE A 165 9.58 18.31 13.95
N PRO A 166 8.32 18.07 13.53
CA PRO A 166 7.94 18.12 12.12
C PRO A 166 8.20 19.50 11.54
N ARG A 167 8.97 19.56 10.45
CA ARG A 167 9.23 20.80 9.69
C ARG A 167 9.05 20.53 8.22
N MET A 168 8.16 21.27 7.61
CA MET A 168 8.14 21.43 6.17
C MET A 168 8.85 22.75 5.88
N TYR A 169 10.15 22.67 5.55
CA TYR A 169 10.88 23.86 5.12
C TYR A 169 10.24 24.40 3.86
N ASP A 170 10.21 25.75 3.72
CA ASP A 170 9.59 26.52 2.65
C ASP A 170 9.72 25.90 1.25
N VAL A 171 9.05 24.78 1.06
CA VAL A 171 8.76 24.26 -0.26
C VAL A 171 7.47 25.00 -0.62
N HIS A 172 7.59 26.06 -1.36
CA HIS A 172 6.43 26.71 -1.97
C HIS A 172 5.80 25.70 -2.92
N MET A 173 4.83 24.91 -2.39
CA MET A 173 4.00 24.02 -3.17
C MET A 173 2.83 24.80 -3.78
#